data_2d712d19e1d7dfe076533b75f6594bb1
#
_entry.id   2d712d19e1d7dfe076533b75f6594bb1
#
_cell.length_a   1.000
_cell.length_b   1.000
_cell.length_c   1.000
_cell.angle_alpha   90.00
_cell.angle_beta   90.00
_cell.angle_gamma   90.00
#
_symmetry.space_group_name_H-M   'P 1'
#
loop_
_entity.id
_entity.type
_entity.pdbx_description
1 polymer ?
#
loop_
_entity_poly.entity_id
_entity_poly.type
_entity_poly.pdbx_seq_one_letter_code
_entity_poly.pdbx_strand_id
1 'polypeptide(L)'
;ETMVEGMPTPPAAPVAPEGGGIVFELSREWEDFAGEASRRIAEVFEDNNDHIHDIRSRSRELAWETRELERRKRDMSFELRQADDDRKEALEKEMQEIESSLASISAQSAELEEEVRHLEGERQAKLAKQKESRQQAYRSFLANFEASIGSTFCRFGAGLRGLPEGEHVSMILKDFEYGDDNNKHDRIYVFSKANIKACVQERIDAEALLTSATIYTF
;
A
#
# COMPACT_ATOMS: atom_id res chain seq x y z
N GLU A 1 18.01 -3.75 -5.86
CA GLU A 1 17.69 -3.36 -4.45
C GLU A 1 17.67 -1.83 -4.37
N THR A 2 16.64 -1.22 -4.88
CA THR A 2 16.42 0.21 -4.72
C THR A 2 15.49 0.38 -3.53
N MET A 3 16.08 0.56 -2.34
CA MET A 3 15.39 1.19 -1.22
C MET A 3 14.85 2.54 -1.71
N VAL A 4 13.60 2.84 -1.41
CA VAL A 4 13.03 4.17 -1.64
C VAL A 4 13.91 5.13 -0.83
N GLU A 5 14.62 6.01 -1.50
CA GLU A 5 15.55 6.96 -0.90
C GLU A 5 14.78 7.82 0.12
N GLY A 6 15.17 7.76 1.39
CA GLY A 6 14.54 8.50 2.48
C GLY A 6 13.60 7.72 3.41
N MET A 7 13.42 6.40 3.24
CA MET A 7 12.69 5.64 4.26
C MET A 7 13.52 5.51 5.53
N PRO A 8 12.91 5.74 6.73
CA PRO A 8 13.60 5.49 7.99
C PRO A 8 13.99 4.02 8.12
N THR A 9 15.17 3.77 8.67
CA THR A 9 15.62 2.39 8.95
C THR A 9 14.77 1.82 10.08
N PRO A 10 14.17 0.62 9.93
CA PRO A 10 13.39 0.04 11.01
C PRO A 10 14.27 -0.16 12.24
N PRO A 11 13.73 0.08 13.46
CA PRO A 11 14.45 -0.18 14.68
C PRO A 11 14.88 -1.65 14.78
N ALA A 12 16.04 -1.90 15.39
CA ALA A 12 16.54 -3.25 15.61
C ALA A 12 15.50 -4.07 16.38
N ALA A 13 15.32 -5.34 16.00
CA ALA A 13 14.45 -6.23 16.75
C ALA A 13 14.89 -6.28 18.22
N PRO A 14 13.98 -6.16 19.20
CA PRO A 14 14.34 -6.15 20.60
C PRO A 14 15.01 -7.45 20.97
N VAL A 15 16.20 -7.35 21.55
CA VAL A 15 16.89 -8.48 22.17
C VAL A 15 16.17 -8.79 23.47
N ALA A 16 15.67 -10.01 23.63
CA ALA A 16 15.03 -10.44 24.86
C ALA A 16 15.97 -10.19 26.06
N PRO A 17 15.53 -9.49 27.12
CA PRO A 17 16.36 -9.28 28.28
C PRO A 17 16.66 -10.62 28.97
N GLU A 18 17.91 -10.84 29.33
CA GLU A 18 18.30 -11.95 30.19
C GLU A 18 17.73 -11.73 31.58
N GLY A 19 16.60 -12.37 31.88
CA GLY A 19 15.99 -12.37 33.21
C GLY A 19 14.58 -11.81 33.28
N GLY A 20 13.62 -12.69 33.24
CA GLY A 20 12.32 -12.63 33.88
C GLY A 20 11.42 -11.42 33.60
N GLY A 21 10.46 -11.59 32.75
CA GLY A 21 9.35 -10.68 32.53
C GLY A 21 9.44 -9.99 31.17
N ILE A 22 8.84 -10.60 30.16
CA ILE A 22 8.70 -9.97 28.85
C ILE A 22 7.55 -8.96 28.96
N VAL A 23 7.85 -7.73 29.36
CA VAL A 23 7.00 -6.59 29.05
C VAL A 23 7.43 -6.14 27.67
N PHE A 24 6.62 -6.39 26.66
CA PHE A 24 6.82 -5.85 25.33
C PHE A 24 6.58 -4.34 25.34
N GLU A 25 7.60 -3.55 25.69
CA GLU A 25 7.64 -2.12 25.34
C GLU A 25 8.05 -1.94 23.87
N LEU A 26 7.46 -2.74 23.00
CA LEU A 26 7.61 -2.63 21.55
C LEU A 26 6.82 -1.47 20.96
N SER A 27 6.02 -0.78 21.77
CA SER A 27 4.95 0.02 21.24
C SER A 27 5.38 1.38 20.70
N ARG A 28 6.26 2.13 21.37
CA ARG A 28 6.51 3.52 20.95
C ARG A 28 7.42 3.65 19.74
N GLU A 29 8.56 3.00 19.73
CA GLU A 29 9.50 3.12 18.61
C GLU A 29 8.92 2.57 17.28
N TRP A 30 8.11 1.50 17.37
CA TRP A 30 7.40 0.96 16.20
C TRP A 30 6.19 1.79 15.79
N GLU A 31 5.44 2.37 16.74
CA GLU A 31 4.35 3.30 16.44
C GLU A 31 4.88 4.57 15.81
N ASP A 32 5.98 5.13 16.29
CA ASP A 32 6.64 6.29 15.73
C ASP A 32 7.20 6.00 14.34
N PHE A 33 7.86 4.86 14.15
CA PHE A 33 8.34 4.40 12.84
C PHE A 33 7.19 4.18 11.83
N ALA A 34 6.13 3.48 12.24
CA ALA A 34 4.96 3.24 11.40
C ALA A 34 4.22 4.56 11.07
N GLY A 35 4.16 5.48 12.02
CA GLY A 35 3.57 6.81 11.85
C GLY A 35 4.38 7.69 10.88
N GLU A 36 5.70 7.67 10.96
CA GLU A 36 6.57 8.42 10.05
C GLU A 36 6.58 7.82 8.63
N ALA A 37 6.65 6.50 8.52
CA ALA A 37 6.54 5.80 7.24
C ALA A 37 5.18 6.07 6.57
N SER A 38 4.09 6.06 7.33
CA SER A 38 2.75 6.37 6.83
C SER A 38 2.62 7.82 6.36
N ARG A 39 3.21 8.77 7.08
CA ARG A 39 3.23 10.19 6.67
C ARG A 39 3.97 10.41 5.36
N ARG A 40 5.19 9.86 5.22
CA ARG A 40 5.97 9.99 3.98
C ARG A 40 5.28 9.35 2.78
N ILE A 41 4.58 8.24 3.01
CA ILE A 41 3.76 7.62 1.98
C ILE A 41 2.59 8.53 1.60
N ALA A 42 1.91 9.13 2.56
CA ALA A 42 0.80 10.06 2.32
C ALA A 42 1.27 11.28 1.52
N GLU A 43 2.39 11.92 1.88
CA GLU A 43 2.98 13.04 1.16
C GLU A 43 3.25 12.70 -0.33
N VAL A 44 3.87 11.56 -0.62
CA VAL A 44 4.14 11.13 -2.01
C VAL A 44 2.85 10.86 -2.80
N PHE A 45 1.79 10.39 -2.13
CA PHE A 45 0.49 10.21 -2.79
C PHE A 45 -0.24 11.53 -3.02
N GLU A 46 -0.08 12.50 -2.12
CA GLU A 46 -0.68 13.81 -2.23
C GLU A 46 -0.05 14.59 -3.40
N ASP A 47 1.27 14.66 -3.49
CA ASP A 47 2.00 15.29 -4.60
C ASP A 47 1.60 14.71 -5.97
N ASN A 48 1.53 13.39 -6.10
CA ASN A 48 1.12 12.75 -7.35
C ASN A 48 -0.35 13.02 -7.70
N ASN A 49 -1.22 13.14 -6.71
CA ASN A 49 -2.63 13.42 -6.93
C ASN A 49 -2.85 14.86 -7.41
N ASP A 50 -2.14 15.81 -6.83
CA ASP A 50 -2.16 17.21 -7.23
C ASP A 50 -1.64 17.39 -8.65
N HIS A 51 -0.54 16.72 -8.99
CA HIS A 51 0.00 16.74 -10.34
C HIS A 51 -0.96 16.15 -11.39
N ILE A 52 -1.60 15.02 -11.11
CA ILE A 52 -2.65 14.46 -11.98
C ILE A 52 -3.84 15.42 -12.11
N HIS A 53 -4.20 16.12 -11.04
CA HIS A 53 -5.28 17.10 -11.08
C HIS A 53 -4.93 18.28 -12.00
N ASP A 54 -3.70 18.78 -11.94
CA ASP A 54 -3.21 19.86 -12.80
C ASP A 54 -3.17 19.46 -14.28
N ILE A 55 -2.68 18.26 -14.57
CA ILE A 55 -2.69 17.71 -15.94
C ILE A 55 -4.12 17.61 -16.48
N ARG A 56 -5.05 17.09 -15.67
CA ARG A 56 -6.47 17.00 -16.07
C ARG A 56 -7.12 18.36 -16.27
N SER A 57 -6.70 19.38 -15.52
CA SER A 57 -7.17 20.76 -15.71
C SER A 57 -6.70 21.30 -17.04
N ARG A 58 -5.39 21.15 -17.34
CA ARG A 58 -4.80 21.57 -18.61
C ARG A 58 -5.41 20.83 -19.81
N SER A 59 -5.68 19.54 -19.67
CA SER A 59 -6.36 18.74 -20.70
C SER A 59 -7.76 19.27 -21.01
N ARG A 60 -8.50 19.75 -20.00
CA ARG A 60 -9.82 20.40 -20.21
C ARG A 60 -9.72 21.73 -20.95
N GLU A 61 -8.67 22.52 -20.66
CA GLU A 61 -8.39 23.78 -21.36
C GLU A 61 -8.10 23.51 -22.85
N LEU A 62 -7.21 22.59 -23.15
CA LEU A 62 -6.90 22.20 -24.54
C LEU A 62 -8.14 21.65 -25.28
N ALA A 63 -8.96 20.86 -24.60
CA ALA A 63 -10.20 20.37 -25.19
C ALA A 63 -11.26 21.50 -25.45
N TRP A 64 -11.24 22.56 -24.65
CA TRP A 64 -12.06 23.73 -24.92
C TRP A 64 -11.50 24.53 -26.11
N GLU A 65 -10.21 24.77 -26.15
CA GLU A 65 -9.52 25.47 -27.25
C GLU A 65 -9.69 24.75 -28.58
N THR A 66 -9.57 23.42 -28.59
CA THR A 66 -9.84 22.58 -29.76
C THR A 66 -11.24 22.83 -30.31
N ARG A 67 -12.26 22.82 -29.44
CA ARG A 67 -13.67 23.05 -29.84
C ARG A 67 -13.88 24.44 -30.43
N GLU A 68 -13.21 25.44 -29.88
CA GLU A 68 -13.30 26.82 -30.35
C GLU A 68 -12.64 26.98 -31.72
N LEU A 69 -11.45 26.43 -31.91
CA LEU A 69 -10.77 26.45 -33.22
C LEU A 69 -11.52 25.64 -34.29
N GLU A 70 -12.08 24.50 -33.95
CA GLU A 70 -12.94 23.73 -34.86
C GLU A 70 -14.19 24.49 -35.24
N ARG A 71 -14.82 25.22 -34.32
CA ARG A 71 -15.95 26.07 -34.63
C ARG A 71 -15.53 27.18 -35.60
N ARG A 72 -14.44 27.89 -35.30
CA ARG A 72 -13.92 28.95 -36.17
C ARG A 72 -13.58 28.41 -37.56
N LYS A 73 -12.97 27.23 -37.66
CA LYS A 73 -12.68 26.58 -38.95
C LYS A 73 -13.94 26.30 -39.75
N ARG A 74 -15.02 25.85 -39.09
CA ARG A 74 -16.32 25.63 -39.76
C ARG A 74 -16.93 26.95 -40.27
N ASP A 75 -16.88 28.01 -39.48
CA ASP A 75 -17.42 29.31 -39.87
C ASP A 75 -16.66 29.88 -41.06
N MET A 76 -15.32 29.81 -41.05
CA MET A 76 -14.46 30.23 -42.17
C MET A 76 -14.69 29.40 -43.41
N SER A 77 -14.91 28.09 -43.28
CA SER A 77 -15.20 27.21 -44.42
C SER A 77 -16.55 27.56 -45.08
N PHE A 78 -17.50 28.11 -44.32
CA PHE A 78 -18.73 28.59 -44.86
C PHE A 78 -18.54 29.96 -45.58
N GLU A 79 -17.75 30.87 -44.99
CA GLU A 79 -17.39 32.17 -45.59
C GLU A 79 -16.65 32.00 -46.92
N LEU A 80 -15.70 31.04 -46.97
CA LEU A 80 -14.89 30.75 -48.14
C LEU A 80 -15.73 30.43 -49.39
N ARG A 81 -16.94 29.83 -49.25
CA ARG A 81 -17.83 29.53 -50.35
C ARG A 81 -18.47 30.74 -51.02
N GLN A 82 -18.50 31.88 -50.32
CA GLN A 82 -19.17 33.10 -50.74
C GLN A 82 -18.17 34.26 -50.96
N ALA A 83 -16.90 34.08 -50.67
CA ALA A 83 -15.86 35.07 -50.73
C ALA A 83 -15.39 35.33 -52.16
N ASP A 84 -14.91 36.55 -52.44
CA ASP A 84 -14.16 36.90 -53.64
C ASP A 84 -12.72 36.32 -53.59
N ASP A 85 -11.98 36.46 -54.68
CA ASP A 85 -10.67 35.78 -54.81
C ASP A 85 -9.63 36.31 -53.80
N ASP A 86 -9.62 37.61 -53.51
CA ASP A 86 -8.69 38.18 -52.53
C ASP A 86 -9.03 37.72 -51.08
N ARG A 87 -10.30 37.64 -50.78
CA ARG A 87 -10.75 37.17 -49.47
C ARG A 87 -10.57 35.66 -49.27
N LYS A 88 -10.68 34.85 -50.38
CA LYS A 88 -10.39 33.43 -50.37
C LYS A 88 -8.96 33.12 -49.95
N GLU A 89 -7.96 33.81 -50.53
CA GLU A 89 -6.56 33.61 -50.18
C GLU A 89 -6.28 33.92 -48.72
N ALA A 90 -6.89 34.97 -48.19
CA ALA A 90 -6.79 35.34 -46.77
C ALA A 90 -7.41 34.24 -45.85
N LEU A 91 -8.62 33.75 -46.18
CA LEU A 91 -9.29 32.71 -45.43
C LEU A 91 -8.54 31.37 -45.47
N GLU A 92 -8.00 30.99 -46.61
CA GLU A 92 -7.19 29.78 -46.74
C GLU A 92 -5.94 29.83 -45.85
N LYS A 93 -5.28 30.97 -45.79
CA LYS A 93 -4.14 31.17 -44.91
C LYS A 93 -4.52 31.07 -43.43
N GLU A 94 -5.59 31.75 -43.02
CA GLU A 94 -6.09 31.67 -41.64
C GLU A 94 -6.53 30.23 -41.30
N MET A 95 -7.15 29.48 -42.21
CA MET A 95 -7.52 28.08 -42.02
C MET A 95 -6.28 27.19 -41.83
N GLN A 96 -5.21 27.43 -42.59
CA GLN A 96 -3.95 26.72 -42.42
C GLN A 96 -3.28 26.98 -41.05
N GLU A 97 -3.37 28.20 -40.56
CA GLU A 97 -2.92 28.56 -39.21
C GLU A 97 -3.72 27.82 -38.11
N ILE A 98 -5.05 27.74 -38.28
CA ILE A 98 -5.92 26.97 -37.37
C ILE A 98 -5.59 25.47 -37.42
N GLU A 99 -5.36 24.90 -38.58
CA GLU A 99 -4.97 23.49 -38.72
C GLU A 99 -3.64 23.18 -38.03
N SER A 100 -2.65 24.09 -38.17
CA SER A 100 -1.38 23.99 -37.47
C SER A 100 -1.56 24.05 -35.95
N SER A 101 -2.42 24.95 -35.46
CA SER A 101 -2.75 25.07 -34.04
C SER A 101 -3.44 23.80 -33.51
N LEU A 102 -4.42 23.27 -34.23
CA LEU A 102 -5.10 22.02 -33.89
C LEU A 102 -4.14 20.82 -33.83
N ALA A 103 -3.20 20.73 -34.77
CA ALA A 103 -2.18 19.69 -34.75
C ALA A 103 -1.27 19.82 -33.51
N SER A 104 -0.86 21.04 -33.17
CA SER A 104 -0.06 21.31 -31.96
C SER A 104 -0.82 20.94 -30.68
N ILE A 105 -2.10 21.31 -30.57
CA ILE A 105 -2.94 20.96 -29.40
C ILE A 105 -3.15 19.46 -29.31
N SER A 106 -3.35 18.78 -30.43
CA SER A 106 -3.47 17.32 -30.46
C SER A 106 -2.20 16.63 -29.96
N ALA A 107 -1.02 17.12 -30.35
CA ALA A 107 0.25 16.60 -29.86
C ALA A 107 0.40 16.81 -28.34
N GLN A 108 0.09 18.01 -27.85
CA GLN A 108 0.13 18.32 -26.41
C GLN A 108 -0.85 17.45 -25.60
N SER A 109 -2.06 17.24 -26.13
CA SER A 109 -3.05 16.38 -25.46
C SER A 109 -2.57 14.93 -25.37
N ALA A 110 -1.94 14.41 -26.41
CA ALA A 110 -1.38 13.06 -26.40
C ALA A 110 -0.22 12.92 -25.40
N GLU A 111 0.62 13.94 -25.27
CA GLU A 111 1.71 13.98 -24.29
C GLU A 111 1.17 13.98 -22.84
N LEU A 112 0.17 14.80 -22.54
CA LEU A 112 -0.49 14.81 -21.24
C LEU A 112 -1.18 13.50 -20.88
N GLU A 113 -1.81 12.84 -21.84
CA GLU A 113 -2.41 11.52 -21.64
C GLU A 113 -1.37 10.43 -21.34
N GLU A 114 -0.21 10.50 -21.98
CA GLU A 114 0.90 9.59 -21.70
C GLU A 114 1.46 9.82 -20.28
N GLU A 115 1.63 11.08 -19.90
CA GLU A 115 2.10 11.46 -18.57
C GLU A 115 1.14 10.94 -17.46
N VAL A 116 -0.17 11.09 -17.63
CA VAL A 116 -1.17 10.53 -16.69
C VAL A 116 -1.04 9.02 -16.61
N ARG A 117 -0.93 8.32 -17.74
CA ARG A 117 -0.76 6.85 -17.75
C ARG A 117 0.49 6.41 -17.02
N HIS A 118 1.59 7.14 -17.21
CA HIS A 118 2.86 6.88 -16.51
C HIS A 118 2.71 7.02 -14.99
N LEU A 119 2.14 8.16 -14.53
CA LEU A 119 1.93 8.45 -13.12
C LEU A 119 0.97 7.44 -12.44
N GLU A 120 -0.10 7.06 -13.13
CA GLU A 120 -1.03 6.04 -12.64
C GLU A 120 -0.35 4.65 -12.56
N GLY A 121 0.49 4.32 -13.53
CA GLY A 121 1.29 3.09 -13.52
C GLY A 121 2.29 3.04 -12.36
N GLU A 122 3.02 4.11 -12.12
CA GLU A 122 3.92 4.23 -10.97
C GLU A 122 3.19 4.10 -9.63
N ARG A 123 2.04 4.75 -9.50
CA ARG A 123 1.19 4.65 -8.31
C ARG A 123 0.77 3.21 -8.04
N GLN A 124 0.29 2.50 -9.07
CA GLN A 124 -0.11 1.10 -8.93
C GLN A 124 1.07 0.20 -8.56
N ALA A 125 2.24 0.42 -9.17
CA ALA A 125 3.44 -0.33 -8.83
C ALA A 125 3.91 -0.09 -7.38
N LYS A 126 3.84 1.14 -6.89
CA LYS A 126 4.15 1.49 -5.49
C LYS A 126 3.16 0.82 -4.53
N LEU A 127 1.85 0.86 -4.83
CA LEU A 127 0.82 0.19 -4.01
C LEU A 127 1.01 -1.33 -3.96
N ALA A 128 1.35 -1.95 -5.10
CA ALA A 128 1.61 -3.39 -5.17
C ALA A 128 2.82 -3.78 -4.31
N LYS A 129 3.94 -3.06 -4.43
CA LYS A 129 5.14 -3.26 -3.60
C LYS A 129 4.84 -3.09 -2.11
N GLN A 130 4.08 -2.08 -1.74
CA GLN A 130 3.69 -1.83 -0.35
C GLN A 130 2.85 -2.99 0.20
N LYS A 131 1.88 -3.47 -0.57
CA LYS A 131 1.06 -4.62 -0.19
C LYS A 131 1.91 -5.88 0.01
N GLU A 132 2.83 -6.14 -0.90
CA GLU A 132 3.75 -7.28 -0.82
C GLU A 132 4.67 -7.18 0.41
N SER A 133 5.30 -6.02 0.61
CA SER A 133 6.16 -5.78 1.78
C SER A 133 5.40 -5.94 3.10
N ARG A 134 4.16 -5.44 3.18
CA ARG A 134 3.29 -5.63 4.35
C ARG A 134 2.98 -7.10 4.59
N GLN A 135 2.64 -7.84 3.53
CA GLN A 135 2.39 -9.28 3.65
C GLN A 135 3.62 -10.06 4.10
N GLN A 136 4.79 -9.70 3.59
CA GLN A 136 6.06 -10.33 3.99
C GLN A 136 6.39 -10.03 5.46
N ALA A 137 6.26 -8.78 5.88
CA ALA A 137 6.46 -8.38 7.28
C ALA A 137 5.49 -9.12 8.22
N TYR A 138 4.22 -9.21 7.84
CA TYR A 138 3.20 -9.97 8.57
C TYR A 138 3.58 -11.44 8.73
N ARG A 139 3.97 -12.12 7.65
CA ARG A 139 4.38 -13.54 7.68
C ARG A 139 5.63 -13.75 8.55
N SER A 140 6.62 -12.88 8.41
CA SER A 140 7.84 -12.95 9.21
C SER A 140 7.58 -12.73 10.69
N PHE A 141 6.74 -11.76 11.04
CA PHE A 141 6.34 -11.54 12.43
C PHE A 141 5.62 -12.76 12.99
N LEU A 142 4.65 -13.30 12.27
CA LEU A 142 3.86 -14.46 12.71
C LEU A 142 4.75 -15.67 12.94
N ALA A 143 5.66 -15.98 12.01
CA ALA A 143 6.59 -17.09 12.14
C ALA A 143 7.50 -16.93 13.36
N ASN A 144 8.04 -15.74 13.60
CA ASN A 144 8.87 -15.45 14.75
C ASN A 144 8.08 -15.53 16.08
N PHE A 145 6.86 -15.04 16.09
CA PHE A 145 5.98 -15.11 17.25
C PHE A 145 5.63 -16.57 17.59
N GLU A 146 5.23 -17.36 16.61
CA GLU A 146 4.90 -18.77 16.78
C GLU A 146 6.10 -19.59 17.29
N ALA A 147 7.27 -19.39 16.69
CA ALA A 147 8.51 -20.02 17.16
C ALA A 147 8.86 -19.64 18.60
N SER A 148 8.65 -18.34 18.95
CA SER A 148 8.91 -17.84 20.30
C SER A 148 7.96 -18.41 21.34
N ILE A 149 6.65 -18.49 21.02
CA ILE A 149 5.64 -19.12 21.90
C ILE A 149 5.98 -20.59 22.13
N GLY A 150 6.23 -21.34 21.06
CA GLY A 150 6.54 -22.77 21.16
C GLY A 150 7.77 -22.99 22.06
N SER A 151 8.85 -22.26 21.81
CA SER A 151 10.07 -22.37 22.62
C SER A 151 9.85 -21.94 24.09
N THR A 152 9.05 -20.89 24.31
CA THR A 152 8.74 -20.40 25.65
C THR A 152 7.96 -21.44 26.47
N PHE A 153 6.93 -22.05 25.89
CA PHE A 153 6.17 -23.07 26.59
C PHE A 153 6.98 -24.33 26.85
N CYS A 154 7.84 -24.77 25.93
CA CYS A 154 8.69 -25.92 26.13
C CYS A 154 9.74 -25.69 27.25
N ARG A 155 10.29 -24.46 27.38
CA ARG A 155 11.31 -24.14 28.38
C ARG A 155 10.72 -23.79 29.75
N PHE A 156 9.63 -23.04 29.78
CA PHE A 156 9.09 -22.45 31.01
C PHE A 156 7.71 -22.98 31.43
N GLY A 157 7.08 -23.84 30.62
CA GLY A 157 5.76 -24.42 30.91
C GLY A 157 5.70 -25.24 32.21
N ALA A 158 6.86 -25.63 32.77
CA ALA A 158 6.95 -26.23 34.10
C ALA A 158 6.33 -25.37 35.21
N GLY A 159 6.28 -24.03 35.04
CA GLY A 159 5.61 -23.08 35.94
C GLY A 159 4.09 -23.26 35.99
N LEU A 160 3.48 -23.89 35.00
CA LEU A 160 2.03 -24.13 34.89
C LEU A 160 1.56 -25.37 35.66
N ARG A 161 2.37 -25.90 36.59
CA ARG A 161 2.02 -27.12 37.38
C ARG A 161 0.73 -26.96 38.16
N GLY A 162 0.42 -25.75 38.65
CA GLY A 162 -0.78 -25.44 39.41
C GLY A 162 -2.07 -25.35 38.57
N LEU A 163 -1.96 -25.35 37.25
CA LEU A 163 -3.13 -25.37 36.36
C LEU A 163 -3.80 -26.76 36.47
N PRO A 164 -5.13 -26.87 36.62
CA PRO A 164 -5.85 -28.15 36.64
C PRO A 164 -5.64 -28.98 35.35
N GLU A 165 -5.70 -30.31 35.46
CA GLU A 165 -5.66 -31.15 34.26
C GLU A 165 -6.92 -30.91 33.41
N GLY A 166 -6.75 -30.81 32.08
CA GLY A 166 -7.86 -30.48 31.16
C GLY A 166 -7.97 -28.98 30.85
N GLU A 167 -7.28 -28.13 31.58
CA GLU A 167 -7.25 -26.68 31.30
C GLU A 167 -6.34 -26.33 30.14
N HIS A 168 -6.54 -25.11 29.61
CA HIS A 168 -5.84 -24.60 28.44
C HIS A 168 -5.18 -23.25 28.75
N VAL A 169 -4.16 -22.93 27.99
CA VAL A 169 -3.51 -21.59 28.00
C VAL A 169 -3.77 -20.93 26.66
N SER A 170 -4.35 -19.74 26.69
CA SER A 170 -4.61 -18.96 25.49
C SER A 170 -3.62 -17.82 25.36
N MET A 171 -3.07 -17.67 24.16
CA MET A 171 -2.26 -16.51 23.77
C MET A 171 -3.03 -15.71 22.75
N ILE A 172 -3.17 -14.41 22.98
CA ILE A 172 -3.99 -13.52 22.16
C ILE A 172 -3.10 -12.46 21.54
N LEU A 173 -3.07 -12.42 20.20
CA LEU A 173 -2.55 -11.31 19.43
C LEU A 173 -3.70 -10.36 19.13
N LYS A 174 -3.77 -9.26 19.86
CA LYS A 174 -4.83 -8.27 19.70
C LYS A 174 -4.66 -7.47 18.43
N ASP A 175 -5.79 -7.18 17.77
CA ASP A 175 -5.86 -6.31 16.59
C ASP A 175 -4.88 -6.71 15.48
N PHE A 176 -4.58 -8.01 15.34
CA PHE A 176 -3.50 -8.50 14.51
C PHE A 176 -3.92 -8.83 13.07
N GLU A 177 -5.09 -9.41 12.87
CA GLU A 177 -5.59 -9.75 11.54
C GLU A 177 -6.58 -8.70 11.03
N TYR A 178 -6.53 -8.42 9.72
CA TYR A 178 -7.58 -7.66 9.07
C TYR A 178 -8.59 -8.62 8.47
N GLY A 179 -9.83 -8.56 8.95
CA GLY A 179 -10.94 -9.30 8.38
C GLY A 179 -11.38 -8.75 7.03
N ASP A 180 -12.26 -9.50 6.36
CA ASP A 180 -12.88 -9.08 5.09
C ASP A 180 -13.73 -7.81 5.23
N ASP A 181 -14.19 -7.51 6.44
CA ASP A 181 -14.95 -6.32 6.84
C ASP A 181 -14.06 -5.07 7.07
N ASN A 182 -12.76 -5.19 6.83
CA ASN A 182 -11.74 -4.18 7.12
C ASN A 182 -11.59 -3.83 8.62
N ASN A 183 -12.17 -4.64 9.51
CA ASN A 183 -11.97 -4.55 10.95
C ASN A 183 -10.74 -5.36 11.37
N LYS A 184 -10.16 -4.98 12.48
CA LYS A 184 -9.07 -5.71 13.11
C LYS A 184 -9.64 -6.81 13.99
N HIS A 185 -9.08 -7.98 13.89
CA HIS A 185 -9.43 -9.17 14.62
C HIS A 185 -8.28 -9.68 15.48
N ASP A 186 -8.63 -10.29 16.60
CA ASP A 186 -7.69 -10.97 17.47
C ASP A 186 -7.37 -12.35 16.91
N ARG A 187 -6.07 -12.73 16.89
CA ARG A 187 -5.65 -14.09 16.59
C ARG A 187 -5.34 -14.81 17.89
N ILE A 188 -6.03 -15.94 18.14
CA ILE A 188 -6.02 -16.65 19.42
C ILE A 188 -5.43 -18.04 19.21
N TYR A 189 -4.43 -18.35 20.03
CA TYR A 189 -3.79 -19.66 20.11
C TYR A 189 -4.16 -20.33 21.42
N VAL A 190 -4.72 -21.53 21.38
CA VAL A 190 -5.12 -22.29 22.56
C VAL A 190 -4.31 -23.57 22.67
N PHE A 191 -3.52 -23.66 23.73
CA PHE A 191 -2.66 -24.80 24.03
C PHE A 191 -3.23 -25.59 25.20
N SER A 192 -3.35 -26.93 25.07
CA SER A 192 -3.72 -27.77 26.20
C SER A 192 -2.55 -27.91 27.18
N LYS A 193 -2.84 -27.93 28.48
CA LYS A 193 -1.82 -28.22 29.51
C LYS A 193 -1.09 -29.54 29.22
N ALA A 194 -1.80 -30.57 28.74
CA ALA A 194 -1.23 -31.86 28.41
C ALA A 194 -0.10 -31.76 27.36
N ASN A 195 -0.31 -30.97 26.29
CA ASN A 195 0.67 -30.78 25.23
C ASN A 195 1.86 -29.92 25.71
N ILE A 196 1.60 -28.85 26.50
CA ILE A 196 2.66 -28.06 27.10
C ILE A 196 3.52 -28.95 28.02
N LYS A 197 2.92 -29.80 28.85
CA LYS A 197 3.63 -30.74 29.71
C LYS A 197 4.46 -31.76 28.90
N ALA A 198 3.92 -32.23 27.79
CA ALA A 198 4.64 -33.16 26.90
C ALA A 198 5.87 -32.47 26.29
N CYS A 199 5.79 -31.19 25.92
CA CYS A 199 6.92 -30.42 25.42
C CYS A 199 7.99 -30.16 26.49
N VAL A 200 7.59 -29.76 27.70
CA VAL A 200 8.48 -29.60 28.85
C VAL A 200 9.25 -30.90 29.19
N GLN A 201 8.63 -32.04 28.91
CA GLN A 201 9.20 -33.38 29.11
C GLN A 201 9.98 -33.90 27.87
N GLU A 202 10.21 -33.04 26.88
CA GLU A 202 10.90 -33.35 25.62
C GLU A 202 10.26 -34.52 24.83
N ARG A 203 8.96 -34.79 25.06
CA ARG A 203 8.22 -35.83 24.31
C ARG A 203 7.72 -35.34 22.97
N ILE A 204 7.53 -34.04 22.85
CA ILE A 204 7.25 -33.30 21.61
C ILE A 204 8.14 -32.07 21.59
N ASP A 205 8.41 -31.56 20.40
CA ASP A 205 9.14 -30.31 20.21
C ASP A 205 8.20 -29.10 20.11
N ALA A 206 8.78 -27.91 19.94
CA ALA A 206 8.04 -26.67 19.86
C ALA A 206 7.13 -26.60 18.61
N GLU A 207 7.55 -27.21 17.51
CA GLU A 207 6.78 -27.25 16.26
C GLU A 207 5.55 -28.17 16.40
N ALA A 208 5.72 -29.34 17.01
CA ALA A 208 4.62 -30.26 17.31
C ALA A 208 3.65 -29.64 18.32
N LEU A 209 4.14 -28.89 19.31
CA LEU A 209 3.29 -28.14 20.23
C LEU A 209 2.41 -27.12 19.51
N LEU A 210 2.98 -26.31 18.61
CA LEU A 210 2.25 -25.34 17.78
C LEU A 210 1.21 -26.03 16.88
N THR A 211 1.61 -27.12 16.22
CA THR A 211 0.70 -27.90 15.36
C THR A 211 -0.49 -28.47 16.14
N SER A 212 -0.32 -28.76 17.43
CA SER A 212 -1.38 -29.24 18.31
C SER A 212 -2.28 -28.14 18.88
N ALA A 213 -1.92 -26.86 18.67
CA ALA A 213 -2.72 -25.73 19.15
C ALA A 213 -3.98 -25.54 18.30
N THR A 214 -5.07 -25.14 18.95
CA THR A 214 -6.24 -24.62 18.24
C THR A 214 -6.03 -23.14 17.98
N ILE A 215 -6.11 -22.73 16.71
CA ILE A 215 -5.93 -21.34 16.29
C ILE A 215 -7.24 -20.86 15.68
N TYR A 216 -7.70 -19.71 16.10
CA TYR A 216 -8.88 -19.06 15.52
C TYR A 216 -8.79 -17.54 15.63
N THR A 217 -9.58 -16.86 14.80
CA THR A 217 -9.69 -15.40 14.72
C THR A 217 -11.03 -14.97 15.30
N PHE A 218 -11.03 -13.90 16.07
CA PHE A 218 -12.23 -13.40 16.76
C PHE A 218 -12.33 -11.88 16.68
#